data_983b25258f0c792d5ce55fb2b81566cf
#
_entry.id   983b25258f0c792d5ce55fb2b81566cf
#
_cell.length_a   1.000
_cell.length_b   1.000
_cell.length_c   1.000
_cell.angle_alpha   90.00
_cell.angle_beta   90.00
_cell.angle_gamma   90.00
#
_symmetry.space_group_name_H-M   'P 1'
#
loop_
_entity.id
_entity.type
_entity.pdbx_description
1 polymer ?
#
loop_
_entity_poly.entity_id
_entity_poly.type
_entity_poly.pdbx_seq_one_letter_code
_entity_poly.pdbx_strand_id
1 'polypeptide(L)'
;MSDTPPDAGDPNYLVGLDLNGRRVVVVGGGSVAQRRLGLLIASGAEVHVVSRAVTPAVEGMAGAGQLTLELRDYADGDLDGAWYAIACTDEPETNAAIVAEATARRIFCVRADVARLGTAVTPATARYDGLSLGVLAGGAHRRSAAVRSALLEALQSGVVTDDSDPVVPGVALVGGGPGDPDLITVRGRRLLARADLVVADRLAPPELLAELGPEVEVIDAAKIPYGRSMAQEAINRALVDGAKAGKFVVRLKGGDPYVFGRGYEELEACVEAGVAVTVVPGISSPISVPAAAGIPVTHRGVTHEFVVVSGHVAPDHPDSLVDWAALARLRGTLVLMMAVERLDRFAAALLDGGRAADTPAAVIQEGTLRTQRVLRAELGTVAERVKAEGIRPPAIVVIGPTAGFDSTPA
;
A
#
# COMPACT_ATOMS: atom_id res chain seq x y z
N MET A 1 15.38 17.75 36.89
CA MET A 1 15.03 16.39 36.51
C MET A 1 16.00 16.00 35.42
N SER A 2 16.95 15.10 35.70
CA SER A 2 18.02 14.73 34.77
C SER A 2 17.43 13.80 33.68
N ASP A 3 17.43 14.29 32.43
CA ASP A 3 17.21 13.49 31.22
C ASP A 3 18.43 12.57 30.98
N THR A 4 18.59 11.55 31.80
CA THR A 4 19.47 10.45 31.44
C THR A 4 18.64 9.50 30.58
N PRO A 5 19.05 9.21 29.34
CA PRO A 5 18.37 8.19 28.53
C PRO A 5 18.43 6.85 29.31
N PRO A 6 17.39 6.01 29.22
CA PRO A 6 17.39 4.72 29.89
C PRO A 6 18.64 3.95 29.46
N ASP A 7 19.36 3.45 30.46
CA ASP A 7 20.55 2.63 30.30
C ASP A 7 20.34 1.64 29.14
N ALA A 8 21.08 1.80 28.08
CA ALA A 8 21.09 0.86 26.97
C ALA A 8 21.75 -0.41 27.52
N GLY A 9 20.93 -1.30 28.08
CA GLY A 9 21.40 -2.61 28.55
C GLY A 9 22.25 -3.28 27.47
N ASP A 10 23.19 -4.10 27.88
CA ASP A 10 24.10 -4.83 26.97
C ASP A 10 23.34 -5.39 25.77
N PRO A 11 23.86 -5.23 24.54
CA PRO A 11 23.16 -5.65 23.35
C PRO A 11 22.98 -7.18 23.36
N ASN A 12 21.71 -7.62 23.24
CA ASN A 12 21.42 -9.05 23.09
C ASN A 12 21.94 -9.57 21.75
N TYR A 13 22.52 -10.76 21.76
CA TYR A 13 22.89 -11.48 20.55
C TYR A 13 21.62 -12.08 19.92
N LEU A 14 21.23 -11.61 18.74
CA LEU A 14 20.02 -12.07 18.05
C LEU A 14 20.32 -13.31 17.22
N VAL A 15 19.62 -14.41 17.50
CA VAL A 15 19.72 -15.68 16.80
C VAL A 15 18.36 -16.27 16.48
N GLY A 16 18.26 -17.08 15.45
CA GLY A 16 17.15 -17.98 15.22
C GLY A 16 17.44 -19.33 15.85
N LEU A 17 16.53 -19.84 16.67
CA LEU A 17 16.63 -21.18 17.25
C LEU A 17 15.92 -22.19 16.35
N ASP A 18 16.61 -23.26 15.97
CA ASP A 18 15.97 -24.45 15.40
C ASP A 18 15.41 -25.29 16.56
N LEU A 19 14.10 -25.26 16.72
CA LEU A 19 13.39 -25.98 17.77
C LEU A 19 12.64 -27.22 17.24
N ASN A 20 12.82 -27.59 16.01
CA ASN A 20 12.14 -28.75 15.43
C ASN A 20 12.53 -30.03 16.17
N GLY A 21 11.52 -30.76 16.71
CA GLY A 21 11.73 -31.98 17.51
C GLY A 21 12.46 -31.74 18.84
N ARG A 22 12.57 -30.49 19.31
CA ARG A 22 13.24 -30.17 20.58
C ARG A 22 12.22 -29.85 21.66
N ARG A 23 12.48 -30.37 22.87
CA ARG A 23 11.65 -30.10 24.06
C ARG A 23 11.72 -28.62 24.46
N VAL A 24 10.56 -27.98 24.54
CA VAL A 24 10.39 -26.60 25.04
C VAL A 24 9.40 -26.62 26.19
N VAL A 25 9.79 -26.04 27.32
CA VAL A 25 8.94 -26.01 28.51
C VAL A 25 8.40 -24.59 28.73
N VAL A 26 7.09 -24.48 28.86
CA VAL A 26 6.40 -23.22 29.17
C VAL A 26 5.72 -23.37 30.52
N VAL A 27 6.15 -22.58 31.49
CA VAL A 27 5.56 -22.57 32.83
C VAL A 27 4.64 -21.35 32.94
N GLY A 28 3.34 -21.64 33.08
CA GLY A 28 2.26 -20.68 33.00
C GLY A 28 1.35 -20.92 31.81
N GLY A 29 0.03 -20.75 31.98
CA GLY A 29 -1.00 -21.06 30.97
C GLY A 29 -1.91 -19.90 30.63
N GLY A 30 -1.55 -18.68 31.02
CA GLY A 30 -2.34 -17.46 30.79
C GLY A 30 -2.20 -16.89 29.38
N SER A 31 -2.70 -15.67 29.18
CA SER A 31 -2.68 -14.98 27.89
C SER A 31 -1.27 -14.73 27.33
N VAL A 32 -0.26 -14.64 28.20
CA VAL A 32 1.15 -14.47 27.79
C VAL A 32 1.67 -15.77 27.17
N ALA A 33 1.42 -16.92 27.80
CA ALA A 33 1.75 -18.23 27.26
C ALA A 33 1.03 -18.46 25.92
N GLN A 34 -0.29 -18.27 25.89
CA GLN A 34 -1.12 -18.47 24.70
C GLN A 34 -0.56 -17.77 23.45
N ARG A 35 -0.13 -16.51 23.56
CA ARG A 35 0.44 -15.74 22.45
C ARG A 35 1.76 -16.31 21.91
N ARG A 36 2.52 -17.03 22.74
CA ARG A 36 3.83 -17.58 22.38
C ARG A 36 3.74 -19.00 21.85
N LEU A 37 2.79 -19.78 22.33
CA LEU A 37 2.61 -21.19 21.99
C LEU A 37 2.43 -21.41 20.50
N GLY A 38 1.64 -20.57 19.81
CA GLY A 38 1.42 -20.71 18.36
C GLY A 38 2.71 -20.68 17.53
N LEU A 39 3.66 -19.83 17.89
CA LEU A 39 4.94 -19.75 17.19
C LEU A 39 5.85 -20.94 17.53
N LEU A 40 5.86 -21.42 18.75
CA LEU A 40 6.64 -22.60 19.16
C LEU A 40 6.13 -23.86 18.46
N ILE A 41 4.81 -24.05 18.44
CA ILE A 41 4.17 -25.18 17.73
C ILE A 41 4.49 -25.10 16.24
N ALA A 42 4.36 -23.92 15.63
CA ALA A 42 4.66 -23.72 14.21
C ALA A 42 6.14 -23.92 13.86
N SER A 43 7.06 -23.84 14.85
CA SER A 43 8.48 -24.17 14.66
C SER A 43 8.79 -25.66 14.80
N GLY A 44 7.80 -26.51 15.03
CA GLY A 44 7.97 -27.95 15.21
C GLY A 44 8.51 -28.35 16.59
N ALA A 45 8.45 -27.45 17.59
CA ALA A 45 8.91 -27.74 18.95
C ALA A 45 7.98 -28.75 19.65
N GLU A 46 8.57 -29.64 20.46
CA GLU A 46 7.84 -30.48 21.40
C GLU A 46 7.52 -29.65 22.66
N VAL A 47 6.31 -29.04 22.63
CA VAL A 47 5.92 -28.07 23.67
C VAL A 47 5.28 -28.76 24.87
N HIS A 48 5.82 -28.53 26.06
CA HIS A 48 5.27 -28.96 27.34
C HIS A 48 4.86 -27.75 28.17
N VAL A 49 3.60 -27.72 28.57
CA VAL A 49 3.05 -26.65 29.41
C VAL A 49 2.79 -27.16 30.81
N VAL A 50 3.34 -26.48 31.80
CA VAL A 50 3.08 -26.76 33.25
C VAL A 50 2.39 -25.52 33.83
N SER A 51 1.19 -25.68 34.35
CA SER A 51 0.40 -24.57 34.92
C SER A 51 -0.72 -25.07 35.81
N ARG A 52 -1.09 -24.31 36.83
CA ARG A 52 -2.27 -24.59 37.66
C ARG A 52 -3.59 -24.42 36.94
N ALA A 53 -3.62 -23.49 36.01
CA ALA A 53 -4.78 -23.18 35.18
C ALA A 53 -4.34 -22.66 33.83
N VAL A 54 -5.17 -22.87 32.83
CA VAL A 54 -4.87 -22.44 31.43
C VAL A 54 -6.08 -21.74 30.83
N THR A 55 -5.83 -20.95 29.77
CA THR A 55 -6.93 -20.40 28.98
C THR A 55 -7.62 -21.49 28.15
N PRO A 56 -8.89 -21.32 27.76
CA PRO A 56 -9.59 -22.29 26.90
C PRO A 56 -8.84 -22.56 25.58
N ALA A 57 -8.11 -21.58 25.07
CA ALA A 57 -7.30 -21.75 23.85
C ALA A 57 -6.11 -22.69 24.06
N VAL A 58 -5.42 -22.59 25.20
CA VAL A 58 -4.31 -23.50 25.56
C VAL A 58 -4.84 -24.92 25.79
N GLU A 59 -5.99 -25.05 26.46
CA GLU A 59 -6.66 -26.34 26.64
C GLU A 59 -7.06 -26.97 25.30
N GLY A 60 -7.59 -26.16 24.37
CA GLY A 60 -7.91 -26.60 23.01
C GLY A 60 -6.68 -27.09 22.24
N MET A 61 -5.52 -26.42 22.36
CA MET A 61 -4.26 -26.86 21.75
C MET A 61 -3.79 -28.20 22.33
N ALA A 62 -3.92 -28.40 23.64
CA ALA A 62 -3.61 -29.66 24.28
C ALA A 62 -4.55 -30.79 23.83
N GLY A 63 -5.86 -30.53 23.80
CA GLY A 63 -6.87 -31.47 23.30
C GLY A 63 -6.67 -31.88 21.83
N ALA A 64 -6.10 -30.98 21.02
CA ALA A 64 -5.71 -31.25 19.63
C ALA A 64 -4.34 -31.96 19.49
N GLY A 65 -3.67 -32.30 20.60
CA GLY A 65 -2.37 -32.99 20.59
C GLY A 65 -1.20 -32.12 20.13
N GLN A 66 -1.37 -30.79 20.10
CA GLN A 66 -0.34 -29.85 19.65
C GLN A 66 0.71 -29.55 20.73
N LEU A 67 0.41 -29.86 21.97
CA LEU A 67 1.29 -29.71 23.13
C LEU A 67 0.90 -30.69 24.24
N THR A 68 1.84 -30.96 25.16
CA THR A 68 1.57 -31.68 26.40
C THR A 68 1.21 -30.68 27.50
N LEU A 69 0.16 -30.94 28.26
CA LEU A 69 -0.31 -30.09 29.36
C LEU A 69 -0.32 -30.83 30.67
N GLU A 70 0.29 -30.27 31.69
CA GLU A 70 0.24 -30.74 33.06
C GLU A 70 -0.36 -29.66 33.97
N LEU A 71 -1.55 -29.97 34.52
CA LEU A 71 -2.25 -29.05 35.42
C LEU A 71 -1.77 -29.22 36.86
N ARG A 72 -0.67 -28.56 37.19
CA ARG A 72 -0.04 -28.57 38.52
C ARG A 72 0.90 -27.36 38.69
N ASP A 73 1.40 -27.25 39.94
CA ASP A 73 2.50 -26.31 40.21
C ASP A 73 3.80 -26.77 39.51
N TYR A 74 4.65 -25.78 39.22
CA TYR A 74 6.02 -26.00 38.78
C TYR A 74 6.83 -26.72 39.88
N ALA A 75 7.62 -27.68 39.52
CA ALA A 75 8.55 -28.38 40.39
C ALA A 75 9.96 -28.42 39.80
N ASP A 76 10.97 -28.46 40.65
CA ASP A 76 12.35 -28.66 40.25
C ASP A 76 12.48 -29.98 39.44
N GLY A 77 13.15 -29.94 38.33
CA GLY A 77 13.25 -31.04 37.36
C GLY A 77 12.29 -30.91 36.15
N ASP A 78 11.31 -30.02 36.16
CA ASP A 78 10.40 -29.84 35.02
C ASP A 78 11.12 -29.41 33.75
N LEU A 79 12.28 -28.78 33.89
CA LEU A 79 13.12 -28.36 32.76
C LEU A 79 14.09 -29.45 32.25
N ASP A 80 14.02 -30.69 32.78
CA ASP A 80 14.92 -31.76 32.35
C ASP A 80 14.79 -32.03 30.85
N GLY A 81 15.91 -31.99 30.14
CA GLY A 81 15.98 -32.22 28.70
C GLY A 81 15.42 -31.07 27.84
N ALA A 82 15.01 -29.96 28.42
CA ALA A 82 14.56 -28.81 27.65
C ALA A 82 15.72 -28.07 26.97
N TRP A 83 15.49 -27.59 25.76
CA TRP A 83 16.41 -26.70 25.05
C TRP A 83 16.09 -25.23 25.30
N TYR A 84 14.82 -24.95 25.56
CA TYR A 84 14.33 -23.60 25.73
C TYR A 84 13.17 -23.59 26.76
N ALA A 85 13.14 -22.57 27.59
CA ALA A 85 12.12 -22.41 28.62
C ALA A 85 11.47 -21.02 28.58
N ILE A 86 10.22 -20.94 29.00
CA ILE A 86 9.48 -19.68 29.17
C ILE A 86 8.84 -19.68 30.56
N ALA A 87 9.29 -18.76 31.41
CA ALA A 87 8.67 -18.46 32.72
C ALA A 87 7.66 -17.32 32.56
N CYS A 88 6.36 -17.64 32.64
CA CYS A 88 5.28 -16.68 32.45
C CYS A 88 4.10 -16.91 33.40
N THR A 89 4.42 -17.24 34.65
CA THR A 89 3.45 -17.30 35.76
C THR A 89 3.17 -15.91 36.32
N ASP A 90 2.11 -15.78 37.09
CA ASP A 90 1.76 -14.55 37.83
C ASP A 90 2.61 -14.39 39.11
N GLU A 91 3.43 -15.39 39.47
CA GLU A 91 4.26 -15.40 40.66
C GLU A 91 5.72 -15.09 40.34
N PRO A 92 6.25 -13.90 40.71
CA PRO A 92 7.63 -13.52 40.47
C PRO A 92 8.68 -14.44 41.05
N GLU A 93 8.38 -15.05 42.19
CA GLU A 93 9.27 -16.01 42.89
C GLU A 93 9.40 -17.31 42.09
N THR A 94 8.28 -17.85 41.61
CA THR A 94 8.26 -19.03 40.74
C THR A 94 9.01 -18.75 39.45
N ASN A 95 8.79 -17.58 38.82
CA ASN A 95 9.55 -17.19 37.61
C ASN A 95 11.06 -17.09 37.89
N ALA A 96 11.46 -16.62 39.05
CA ALA A 96 12.86 -16.56 39.45
C ALA A 96 13.47 -17.97 39.65
N ALA A 97 12.73 -18.89 40.27
CA ALA A 97 13.16 -20.28 40.45
C ALA A 97 13.37 -21.00 39.10
N ILE A 98 12.43 -20.81 38.16
CA ILE A 98 12.53 -21.37 36.81
C ILE A 98 13.79 -20.86 36.09
N VAL A 99 14.09 -19.55 36.18
CA VAL A 99 15.30 -18.99 35.57
C VAL A 99 16.56 -19.52 36.26
N ALA A 100 16.55 -19.70 37.58
CA ALA A 100 17.67 -20.25 38.31
C ALA A 100 17.97 -21.72 37.89
N GLU A 101 16.93 -22.55 37.82
CA GLU A 101 17.07 -23.92 37.31
C GLU A 101 17.54 -23.93 35.84
N ALA A 102 16.94 -23.14 34.96
CA ALA A 102 17.35 -23.04 33.56
C ALA A 102 18.83 -22.64 33.44
N THR A 103 19.28 -21.67 34.24
CA THR A 103 20.68 -21.22 34.25
C THR A 103 21.64 -22.34 34.70
N ALA A 104 21.30 -23.04 35.77
CA ALA A 104 22.09 -24.18 36.27
C ALA A 104 22.20 -25.31 35.21
N ARG A 105 21.18 -25.52 34.42
CA ARG A 105 21.11 -26.50 33.34
C ARG A 105 21.58 -26.00 31.98
N ARG A 106 22.00 -24.74 31.88
CA ARG A 106 22.42 -24.08 30.61
C ARG A 106 21.31 -24.04 29.56
N ILE A 107 20.07 -23.86 29.99
CA ILE A 107 18.87 -23.70 29.14
C ILE A 107 18.61 -22.22 28.96
N PHE A 108 18.37 -21.76 27.73
CA PHE A 108 17.94 -20.39 27.51
C PHE A 108 16.49 -20.23 28.02
N CYS A 109 16.28 -19.24 28.87
CA CYS A 109 14.97 -19.00 29.51
C CYS A 109 14.52 -17.55 29.33
N VAL A 110 13.33 -17.38 28.79
CA VAL A 110 12.64 -16.08 28.75
C VAL A 110 11.84 -15.92 30.04
N ARG A 111 12.05 -14.79 30.71
CA ARG A 111 11.25 -14.37 31.84
C ARG A 111 10.26 -13.28 31.42
N ALA A 112 8.96 -13.56 31.48
CA ALA A 112 7.95 -12.70 30.87
C ALA A 112 7.60 -11.46 31.70
N ASP A 113 7.69 -11.53 33.03
CA ASP A 113 7.42 -10.41 33.95
C ASP A 113 8.57 -9.40 33.99
N VAL A 114 9.83 -9.87 33.97
CA VAL A 114 11.02 -9.02 34.02
C VAL A 114 12.08 -9.55 33.03
N ALA A 115 11.96 -9.14 31.76
CA ALA A 115 12.75 -9.70 30.66
C ALA A 115 14.29 -9.67 30.88
N ARG A 116 14.82 -8.64 31.56
CA ARG A 116 16.26 -8.50 31.87
C ARG A 116 16.80 -9.55 32.84
N LEU A 117 15.93 -10.23 33.56
CA LEU A 117 16.29 -11.29 34.51
C LEU A 117 16.22 -12.70 33.89
N GLY A 118 15.83 -12.81 32.62
CA GLY A 118 15.95 -14.04 31.85
C GLY A 118 17.32 -14.14 31.15
N THR A 119 17.66 -15.34 30.66
CA THR A 119 18.87 -15.59 29.85
C THR A 119 18.58 -15.44 28.35
N ALA A 120 17.32 -15.24 27.97
CA ALA A 120 16.87 -14.97 26.60
C ALA A 120 15.76 -13.91 26.58
N VAL A 121 15.64 -13.20 25.47
CA VAL A 121 14.60 -12.20 25.25
C VAL A 121 13.88 -12.51 23.94
N THR A 122 12.56 -12.53 23.96
CA THR A 122 11.76 -12.73 22.74
C THR A 122 11.66 -11.40 21.97
N PRO A 123 12.14 -11.35 20.72
CA PRO A 123 11.97 -10.17 19.87
C PRO A 123 10.52 -9.97 19.45
N ALA A 124 10.20 -8.76 19.00
CA ALA A 124 8.99 -8.53 18.21
C ALA A 124 9.22 -9.16 16.83
N THR A 125 8.43 -10.19 16.47
CA THR A 125 8.64 -10.96 15.24
C THR A 125 7.56 -10.71 14.20
N ALA A 126 7.91 -10.82 12.93
CA ALA A 126 7.00 -10.93 11.80
C ALA A 126 7.53 -11.94 10.78
N ARG A 127 6.64 -12.46 9.93
CA ARG A 127 7.00 -13.32 8.79
C ARG A 127 6.40 -12.75 7.52
N TYR A 128 7.16 -12.77 6.46
CA TYR A 128 6.74 -12.34 5.13
C TYR A 128 7.55 -13.09 4.08
N ASP A 129 6.88 -13.82 3.20
CA ASP A 129 7.46 -14.49 2.03
C ASP A 129 8.76 -15.28 2.33
N GLY A 130 8.68 -16.16 3.33
CA GLY A 130 9.84 -16.95 3.79
C GLY A 130 10.82 -16.20 4.71
N LEU A 131 10.76 -14.87 4.77
CA LEU A 131 11.59 -14.07 5.68
C LEU A 131 11.07 -14.13 7.11
N SER A 132 11.95 -14.14 8.07
CA SER A 132 11.65 -13.96 9.49
C SER A 132 12.32 -12.69 9.99
N LEU A 133 11.53 -11.74 10.48
CA LEU A 133 11.99 -10.50 11.06
C LEU A 133 11.97 -10.59 12.58
N GLY A 134 13.05 -10.14 13.23
CA GLY A 134 13.12 -10.00 14.67
C GLY A 134 13.66 -8.63 15.06
N VAL A 135 12.96 -7.91 15.95
CA VAL A 135 13.35 -6.57 16.41
C VAL A 135 13.47 -6.53 17.92
N LEU A 136 14.63 -6.15 18.41
CA LEU A 136 14.89 -5.85 19.82
C LEU A 136 15.28 -4.38 19.97
N ALA A 137 14.74 -3.68 20.96
CA ALA A 137 15.01 -2.28 21.24
C ALA A 137 15.32 -2.06 22.74
N GLY A 138 16.27 -2.82 23.29
CA GLY A 138 16.77 -2.63 24.66
C GLY A 138 15.68 -2.60 25.73
N GLY A 139 14.66 -3.47 25.67
CA GLY A 139 13.52 -3.51 26.61
C GLY A 139 12.36 -2.56 26.25
N ALA A 140 12.49 -1.71 25.24
CA ALA A 140 11.40 -0.84 24.79
C ALA A 140 10.42 -1.60 23.87
N HIS A 141 9.53 -2.42 24.45
CA HIS A 141 8.64 -3.32 23.70
C HIS A 141 7.75 -2.62 22.68
N ARG A 142 7.21 -1.42 23.00
CA ARG A 142 6.40 -0.63 22.06
C ARG A 142 7.20 -0.20 20.84
N ARG A 143 8.46 0.23 21.04
CA ARG A 143 9.37 0.61 19.95
C ARG A 143 9.70 -0.60 19.08
N SER A 144 10.02 -1.75 19.68
CA SER A 144 10.27 -2.99 18.93
C SER A 144 9.08 -3.37 18.05
N ALA A 145 7.85 -3.31 18.60
CA ALA A 145 6.64 -3.62 17.85
C ALA A 145 6.37 -2.62 16.72
N ALA A 146 6.57 -1.32 16.95
CA ALA A 146 6.37 -0.28 15.94
C ALA A 146 7.37 -0.43 14.78
N VAL A 147 8.65 -0.61 15.08
CA VAL A 147 9.69 -0.80 14.05
C VAL A 147 9.45 -2.09 13.26
N ARG A 148 9.11 -3.19 13.95
CA ARG A 148 8.74 -4.45 13.28
C ARG A 148 7.56 -4.27 12.33
N SER A 149 6.52 -3.52 12.73
CA SER A 149 5.36 -3.25 11.88
C SER A 149 5.73 -2.39 10.67
N ALA A 150 6.53 -1.35 10.85
CA ALA A 150 7.01 -0.51 9.74
C ALA A 150 7.87 -1.29 8.73
N LEU A 151 8.76 -2.17 9.21
CA LEU A 151 9.56 -3.04 8.33
C LEU A 151 8.68 -4.03 7.57
N LEU A 152 7.68 -4.61 8.22
CA LEU A 152 6.73 -5.51 7.57
C LEU A 152 5.93 -4.77 6.50
N GLU A 153 5.45 -3.57 6.79
CA GLU A 153 4.73 -2.72 5.85
C GLU A 153 5.61 -2.34 4.65
N ALA A 154 6.87 -1.97 4.88
CA ALA A 154 7.83 -1.67 3.83
C ALA A 154 8.05 -2.86 2.88
N LEU A 155 8.17 -4.09 3.42
CA LEU A 155 8.24 -5.31 2.61
C LEU A 155 6.93 -5.60 1.87
N GLN A 156 5.79 -5.44 2.54
CA GLN A 156 4.48 -5.68 1.93
C GLN A 156 4.12 -4.68 0.84
N SER A 157 4.52 -3.42 1.01
CA SER A 157 4.31 -2.36 0.01
C SER A 157 5.32 -2.42 -1.15
N GLY A 158 6.42 -3.17 -0.99
CA GLY A 158 7.48 -3.26 -1.98
C GLY A 158 8.42 -2.04 -2.00
N VAL A 159 8.43 -1.23 -0.94
CA VAL A 159 9.45 -0.19 -0.73
C VAL A 159 10.82 -0.82 -0.46
N VAL A 160 10.80 -1.99 0.17
CA VAL A 160 11.99 -2.86 0.33
C VAL A 160 11.74 -4.14 -0.45
N THR A 161 12.59 -4.43 -1.42
CA THR A 161 12.58 -5.67 -2.21
C THR A 161 13.73 -6.56 -1.76
N ASP A 162 13.55 -7.86 -1.87
CA ASP A 162 14.67 -8.79 -1.88
C ASP A 162 15.01 -9.13 -3.35
N ASP A 163 16.28 -9.23 -3.67
CA ASP A 163 16.76 -9.56 -5.03
C ASP A 163 16.62 -11.06 -5.36
N SER A 164 15.80 -11.80 -4.61
CA SER A 164 15.74 -13.26 -4.71
C SER A 164 14.98 -13.78 -5.94
N ASP A 165 14.06 -13.00 -6.49
CA ASP A 165 13.32 -13.36 -7.71
C ASP A 165 14.01 -12.80 -8.96
N PRO A 166 14.33 -13.61 -9.95
CA PRO A 166 14.93 -13.13 -11.19
C PRO A 166 13.95 -12.16 -11.90
N VAL A 167 14.43 -10.98 -12.23
CA VAL A 167 13.67 -10.03 -13.05
C VAL A 167 13.56 -10.60 -14.45
N VAL A 168 12.33 -10.91 -14.88
CA VAL A 168 12.09 -11.38 -16.24
C VAL A 168 12.02 -10.16 -17.16
N PRO A 169 12.84 -10.09 -18.24
CA PRO A 169 12.77 -9.01 -19.20
C PRO A 169 11.35 -8.85 -19.76
N GLY A 170 10.91 -7.60 -19.93
CA GLY A 170 9.58 -7.31 -20.43
C GLY A 170 9.13 -5.91 -20.06
N VAL A 171 7.86 -5.61 -20.32
CA VAL A 171 7.25 -4.31 -20.03
C VAL A 171 6.11 -4.45 -19.03
N ALA A 172 6.06 -3.58 -18.03
CA ALA A 172 4.88 -3.39 -17.17
C ALA A 172 4.29 -2.00 -17.39
N LEU A 173 3.03 -1.93 -17.85
CA LEU A 173 2.26 -0.68 -17.88
C LEU A 173 1.62 -0.49 -16.51
N VAL A 174 2.08 0.47 -15.73
CA VAL A 174 1.69 0.67 -14.35
C VAL A 174 0.94 1.99 -14.18
N GLY A 175 -0.28 1.93 -13.65
CA GLY A 175 -1.01 3.11 -13.22
C GLY A 175 -0.48 3.63 -11.89
N GLY A 176 0.05 4.86 -11.90
CA GLY A 176 0.61 5.55 -10.73
C GLY A 176 -0.41 6.27 -9.86
N GLY A 177 -1.71 6.17 -10.20
CA GLY A 177 -2.76 6.86 -9.43
C GLY A 177 -2.94 8.34 -9.81
N PRO A 178 -3.82 9.05 -9.08
CA PRO A 178 -4.27 10.41 -9.46
C PRO A 178 -3.29 11.53 -9.09
N GLY A 179 -2.24 11.26 -8.30
CA GLY A 179 -1.26 12.26 -7.87
C GLY A 179 -0.57 11.92 -6.55
N ASP A 180 -1.33 11.57 -5.52
CA ASP A 180 -0.79 11.11 -4.24
C ASP A 180 -0.04 9.78 -4.43
N PRO A 181 1.26 9.68 -4.07
CA PRO A 181 2.07 8.48 -4.23
C PRO A 181 1.54 7.28 -3.44
N ASP A 182 0.78 7.49 -2.36
CA ASP A 182 0.17 6.41 -1.59
C ASP A 182 -1.05 5.78 -2.29
N LEU A 183 -1.52 6.40 -3.38
CA LEU A 183 -2.61 5.87 -4.22
C LEU A 183 -2.12 5.00 -5.40
N ILE A 184 -0.86 4.67 -5.47
CA ILE A 184 -0.38 3.60 -6.34
C ILE A 184 -0.83 2.24 -5.76
N THR A 185 -1.10 1.27 -6.62
CA THR A 185 -1.38 -0.09 -6.14
C THR A 185 -0.11 -0.75 -5.60
N VAL A 186 -0.26 -1.63 -4.60
CA VAL A 186 0.86 -2.42 -4.05
C VAL A 186 1.62 -3.15 -5.15
N ARG A 187 0.88 -3.76 -6.11
CA ARG A 187 1.51 -4.45 -7.25
C ARG A 187 2.31 -3.48 -8.13
N GLY A 188 1.77 -2.29 -8.39
CA GLY A 188 2.45 -1.28 -9.18
C GLY A 188 3.75 -0.81 -8.54
N ARG A 189 3.73 -0.53 -7.22
CA ARG A 189 4.93 -0.12 -6.46
C ARG A 189 6.01 -1.20 -6.45
N ARG A 190 5.62 -2.48 -6.27
CA ARG A 190 6.57 -3.61 -6.31
C ARG A 190 7.25 -3.76 -7.67
N LEU A 191 6.51 -3.61 -8.77
CA LEU A 191 7.09 -3.68 -10.10
C LEU A 191 7.98 -2.47 -10.38
N LEU A 192 7.58 -1.29 -9.92
CA LEU A 192 8.36 -0.06 -10.07
C LEU A 192 9.71 -0.16 -9.35
N ALA A 193 9.73 -0.70 -8.13
CA ALA A 193 10.96 -0.89 -7.35
C ALA A 193 11.95 -1.90 -7.98
N ARG A 194 11.49 -2.75 -8.90
CA ARG A 194 12.32 -3.77 -9.60
C ARG A 194 12.70 -3.37 -11.02
N ALA A 195 12.37 -2.15 -11.44
CA ALA A 195 12.62 -1.71 -12.81
C ALA A 195 14.09 -1.42 -13.07
N ASP A 196 14.60 -1.85 -14.23
CA ASP A 196 15.89 -1.40 -14.76
C ASP A 196 15.74 -0.07 -15.53
N LEU A 197 14.55 0.13 -16.13
CA LEU A 197 14.21 1.31 -16.90
C LEU A 197 12.77 1.75 -16.58
N VAL A 198 12.58 3.02 -16.24
CA VAL A 198 11.26 3.63 -16.05
C VAL A 198 11.02 4.68 -17.14
N VAL A 199 9.93 4.51 -17.90
CA VAL A 199 9.43 5.53 -18.83
C VAL A 199 8.25 6.21 -18.19
N ALA A 200 8.47 7.43 -17.65
CA ALA A 200 7.51 8.15 -16.81
C ALA A 200 6.67 9.13 -17.62
N ASP A 201 5.38 9.21 -17.32
CA ASP A 201 4.46 10.22 -17.85
C ASP A 201 4.60 11.54 -17.07
N ARG A 202 4.19 12.64 -17.67
CA ARG A 202 4.16 13.96 -17.04
C ARG A 202 3.29 14.01 -15.78
N LEU A 203 2.26 13.19 -15.71
CA LEU A 203 1.32 13.10 -14.59
C LEU A 203 1.64 11.96 -13.60
N ALA A 204 2.74 11.24 -13.83
CA ALA A 204 3.22 10.27 -12.84
C ALA A 204 3.70 11.02 -11.57
N PRO A 205 3.34 10.53 -10.36
CA PRO A 205 3.80 11.17 -9.12
C PRO A 205 5.33 11.22 -9.05
N PRO A 206 5.94 12.42 -8.91
CA PRO A 206 7.40 12.55 -8.87
C PRO A 206 8.03 11.91 -7.64
N GLU A 207 7.30 11.78 -6.55
CA GLU A 207 7.73 11.12 -5.33
C GLU A 207 8.02 9.64 -5.57
N LEU A 208 7.24 8.96 -6.42
CA LEU A 208 7.50 7.57 -6.80
C LEU A 208 8.81 7.40 -7.58
N LEU A 209 9.19 8.41 -8.38
CA LEU A 209 10.46 8.41 -9.10
C LEU A 209 11.64 8.69 -8.15
N ALA A 210 11.42 9.47 -7.09
CA ALA A 210 12.44 9.74 -6.09
C ALA A 210 12.75 8.54 -5.17
N GLU A 211 11.88 7.55 -5.13
CA GLU A 211 12.09 6.29 -4.38
C GLU A 211 12.99 5.29 -5.15
N LEU A 212 13.25 5.53 -6.45
CA LEU A 212 14.03 4.61 -7.28
C LEU A 212 15.52 4.60 -6.90
N GLY A 213 16.15 3.43 -7.04
CA GLY A 213 17.59 3.29 -6.88
C GLY A 213 18.39 4.08 -7.92
N PRO A 214 19.63 4.47 -7.61
CA PRO A 214 20.47 5.27 -8.52
C PRO A 214 20.86 4.52 -9.80
N GLU A 215 20.70 3.21 -9.85
CA GLU A 215 20.95 2.34 -11.02
C GLU A 215 19.80 2.34 -12.02
N VAL A 216 18.60 2.79 -11.62
CA VAL A 216 17.42 2.77 -12.46
C VAL A 216 17.48 3.91 -13.48
N GLU A 217 17.43 3.57 -14.74
CA GLU A 217 17.34 4.57 -15.83
C GLU A 217 15.94 5.17 -15.88
N VAL A 218 15.81 6.50 -15.95
CA VAL A 218 14.51 7.18 -16.04
C VAL A 218 14.43 8.00 -17.32
N ILE A 219 13.44 7.69 -18.17
CA ILE A 219 13.08 8.48 -19.35
C ILE A 219 11.81 9.27 -19.05
N ASP A 220 11.90 10.61 -19.07
CA ASP A 220 10.76 11.51 -18.95
C ASP A 220 10.07 11.65 -20.30
N ALA A 221 8.92 10.99 -20.47
CA ALA A 221 8.15 11.01 -21.72
C ALA A 221 7.61 12.41 -22.07
N ALA A 222 7.52 13.33 -21.10
CA ALA A 222 7.10 14.72 -21.36
C ALA A 222 8.18 15.54 -22.07
N LYS A 223 9.45 15.15 -21.99
CA LYS A 223 10.59 15.86 -22.58
C LYS A 223 11.00 15.30 -23.94
N ILE A 224 10.31 14.25 -24.44
CA ILE A 224 10.59 13.72 -25.77
C ILE A 224 10.17 14.78 -26.82
N PRO A 225 11.09 15.35 -27.59
CA PRO A 225 10.78 16.35 -28.58
C PRO A 225 9.97 15.73 -29.76
N TYR A 226 9.22 16.59 -30.47
CA TYR A 226 8.38 16.30 -31.63
C TYR A 226 6.87 16.12 -31.38
N GLY A 227 6.04 16.37 -32.41
CA GLY A 227 4.57 16.39 -32.36
C GLY A 227 3.97 15.07 -31.80
N ARG A 228 2.71 15.12 -31.39
CA ARG A 228 2.03 14.09 -30.54
C ARG A 228 2.13 12.64 -31.04
N SER A 229 2.09 12.38 -32.36
CA SER A 229 2.22 11.03 -32.94
C SER A 229 3.67 10.53 -32.84
N MET A 230 4.63 11.38 -33.18
CA MET A 230 6.06 11.02 -33.10
C MET A 230 6.53 10.82 -31.68
N ALA A 231 5.98 11.56 -30.72
CA ALA A 231 6.26 11.35 -29.31
C ALA A 231 5.75 9.97 -28.83
N GLN A 232 4.58 9.51 -29.30
CA GLN A 232 4.06 8.18 -28.95
C GLN A 232 4.91 7.05 -29.54
N GLU A 233 5.31 7.17 -30.81
CA GLU A 233 6.21 6.22 -31.44
C GLU A 233 7.57 6.12 -30.72
N ALA A 234 8.09 7.26 -30.24
CA ALA A 234 9.34 7.28 -29.49
C ALA A 234 9.18 6.60 -28.13
N ILE A 235 8.04 6.78 -27.45
CA ILE A 235 7.70 6.06 -26.22
C ILE A 235 7.64 4.55 -26.51
N ASN A 236 6.87 4.14 -27.52
CA ASN A 236 6.72 2.74 -27.88
C ASN A 236 8.09 2.09 -28.18
N ARG A 237 8.95 2.80 -28.91
CA ARG A 237 10.33 2.34 -29.18
C ARG A 237 11.14 2.20 -27.91
N ALA A 238 11.10 3.18 -27.00
CA ALA A 238 11.85 3.09 -25.74
C ALA A 238 11.43 1.87 -24.90
N LEU A 239 10.14 1.55 -24.86
CA LEU A 239 9.62 0.36 -24.17
C LEU A 239 10.15 -0.94 -24.82
N VAL A 240 10.01 -1.04 -26.14
CA VAL A 240 10.39 -2.25 -26.90
C VAL A 240 11.90 -2.46 -26.89
N ASP A 241 12.69 -1.41 -27.15
CA ASP A 241 14.14 -1.49 -27.22
C ASP A 241 14.74 -1.81 -25.85
N GLY A 242 14.22 -1.19 -24.78
CA GLY A 242 14.63 -1.51 -23.41
C GLY A 242 14.41 -2.97 -23.07
N ALA A 243 13.21 -3.50 -23.35
CA ALA A 243 12.90 -4.90 -23.09
C ALA A 243 13.74 -5.87 -23.95
N LYS A 244 13.97 -5.56 -25.22
CA LYS A 244 14.84 -6.35 -26.11
C LYS A 244 16.32 -6.31 -25.71
N ALA A 245 16.74 -5.26 -25.00
CA ALA A 245 18.06 -5.18 -24.38
C ALA A 245 18.19 -6.00 -23.09
N GLY A 246 17.16 -6.75 -22.71
CA GLY A 246 17.14 -7.59 -21.53
C GLY A 246 16.71 -6.89 -20.23
N LYS A 247 16.23 -5.63 -20.30
CA LYS A 247 15.77 -4.86 -19.17
C LYS A 247 14.31 -5.20 -18.79
N PHE A 248 14.00 -5.08 -17.53
CA PHE A 248 12.61 -4.96 -17.08
C PHE A 248 12.21 -3.49 -17.12
N VAL A 249 11.25 -3.17 -17.98
CA VAL A 249 10.83 -1.79 -18.25
C VAL A 249 9.50 -1.50 -17.59
N VAL A 250 9.41 -0.45 -16.80
CA VAL A 250 8.14 0.05 -16.26
C VAL A 250 7.71 1.32 -16.98
N ARG A 251 6.56 1.29 -17.62
CA ARG A 251 5.84 2.46 -18.12
C ARG A 251 4.94 3.00 -17.02
N LEU A 252 5.38 4.04 -16.31
CA LEU A 252 4.61 4.67 -15.22
C LEU A 252 3.72 5.78 -15.80
N LYS A 253 2.40 5.63 -15.60
CA LYS A 253 1.37 6.52 -16.17
C LYS A 253 0.55 7.16 -15.06
N GLY A 254 0.18 8.44 -15.17
CA GLY A 254 -0.79 9.04 -14.25
C GLY A 254 -2.17 8.39 -14.37
N GLY A 255 -2.86 8.18 -13.23
CA GLY A 255 -4.16 7.52 -13.18
C GLY A 255 -4.09 6.04 -13.52
N ASP A 256 -4.94 5.60 -14.43
CA ASP A 256 -5.01 4.25 -15.00
C ASP A 256 -4.46 4.24 -16.44
N PRO A 257 -3.70 3.21 -16.85
CA PRO A 257 -3.10 3.14 -18.17
C PRO A 257 -4.10 3.21 -19.32
N TYR A 258 -5.31 2.71 -19.15
CA TYR A 258 -6.32 2.59 -20.22
C TYR A 258 -7.38 3.69 -20.21
N VAL A 259 -7.47 4.49 -19.13
CA VAL A 259 -8.44 5.59 -19.08
C VAL A 259 -7.82 6.86 -19.68
N PHE A 260 -8.04 7.07 -20.98
CA PHE A 260 -7.50 8.18 -21.80
C PHE A 260 -5.97 8.31 -21.76
N GLY A 261 -5.28 7.24 -21.36
CA GLY A 261 -3.82 7.20 -21.20
C GLY A 261 -3.08 6.58 -22.39
N ARG A 262 -3.76 6.14 -23.45
CA ARG A 262 -3.17 5.48 -24.65
C ARG A 262 -2.38 4.20 -24.33
N GLY A 263 -2.56 3.61 -23.15
CA GLY A 263 -1.80 2.42 -22.72
C GLY A 263 -2.07 1.19 -23.60
N TYR A 264 -3.22 1.13 -24.28
CA TYR A 264 -3.50 0.04 -25.20
C TYR A 264 -2.62 0.10 -26.45
N GLU A 265 -2.33 1.28 -26.98
CA GLU A 265 -1.40 1.47 -28.11
C GLU A 265 0.04 1.06 -27.72
N GLU A 266 0.44 1.32 -26.47
CA GLU A 266 1.74 0.91 -25.92
C GLU A 266 1.81 -0.63 -25.74
N LEU A 267 0.70 -1.25 -25.32
CA LEU A 267 0.57 -2.71 -25.24
C LEU A 267 0.67 -3.36 -26.63
N GLU A 268 -0.08 -2.85 -27.63
CA GLU A 268 -0.05 -3.38 -29.00
C GLU A 268 1.37 -3.35 -29.57
N ALA A 269 2.09 -2.23 -29.41
CA ALA A 269 3.47 -2.10 -29.89
C ALA A 269 4.42 -3.14 -29.24
N CYS A 270 4.24 -3.44 -27.94
CA CYS A 270 5.00 -4.48 -27.26
C CYS A 270 4.68 -5.88 -27.81
N VAL A 271 3.39 -6.18 -27.96
CA VAL A 271 2.92 -7.49 -28.48
C VAL A 271 3.39 -7.73 -29.89
N GLU A 272 3.27 -6.74 -30.77
CA GLU A 272 3.76 -6.79 -32.17
C GLU A 272 5.27 -7.02 -32.25
N ALA A 273 6.01 -6.46 -31.27
CA ALA A 273 7.46 -6.64 -31.16
C ALA A 273 7.88 -7.97 -30.53
N GLY A 274 6.93 -8.81 -30.07
CA GLY A 274 7.18 -10.07 -29.37
C GLY A 274 7.70 -9.89 -27.94
N VAL A 275 7.45 -8.72 -27.31
CA VAL A 275 7.85 -8.40 -25.95
C VAL A 275 6.73 -8.79 -24.98
N ALA A 276 7.11 -9.50 -23.91
CA ALA A 276 6.17 -9.80 -22.82
C ALA A 276 5.70 -8.51 -22.14
N VAL A 277 4.39 -8.34 -22.00
CA VAL A 277 3.82 -7.14 -21.39
C VAL A 277 2.77 -7.49 -20.37
N THR A 278 2.80 -6.78 -19.24
CA THR A 278 1.80 -6.89 -18.16
C THR A 278 1.16 -5.53 -17.93
N VAL A 279 -0.12 -5.50 -17.54
CA VAL A 279 -0.83 -4.27 -17.23
C VAL A 279 -1.28 -4.31 -15.77
N VAL A 280 -0.94 -3.26 -15.05
CA VAL A 280 -1.36 -3.05 -13.66
C VAL A 280 -2.30 -1.85 -13.62
N PRO A 281 -3.61 -2.07 -13.37
CA PRO A 281 -4.56 -0.98 -13.23
C PRO A 281 -4.13 0.04 -12.18
N GLY A 282 -4.46 1.30 -12.39
CA GLY A 282 -4.26 2.37 -11.43
C GLY A 282 -5.58 2.94 -10.90
N ILE A 283 -5.51 3.67 -9.79
CA ILE A 283 -6.64 4.42 -9.29
C ILE A 283 -6.91 5.58 -10.25
N SER A 284 -8.07 5.51 -10.95
CA SER A 284 -8.38 6.44 -12.03
C SER A 284 -8.88 7.79 -11.50
N SER A 285 -8.32 8.89 -12.01
CA SER A 285 -8.59 10.26 -11.57
C SER A 285 -10.07 10.69 -11.68
N PRO A 286 -10.86 10.27 -12.70
CA PRO A 286 -12.27 10.68 -12.78
C PRO A 286 -13.15 10.18 -11.63
N ILE A 287 -12.69 9.20 -10.87
CA ILE A 287 -13.40 8.68 -9.70
C ILE A 287 -12.72 9.16 -8.41
N SER A 288 -11.41 9.07 -8.34
CA SER A 288 -10.66 9.32 -7.11
C SER A 288 -10.52 10.81 -6.77
N VAL A 289 -10.36 11.67 -7.78
CA VAL A 289 -10.22 13.11 -7.55
C VAL A 289 -11.52 13.72 -7.01
N PRO A 290 -12.72 13.44 -7.56
CA PRO A 290 -13.96 13.84 -6.92
C PRO A 290 -14.12 13.30 -5.50
N ALA A 291 -13.79 12.03 -5.27
CA ALA A 291 -13.86 11.41 -3.95
C ALA A 291 -12.98 12.12 -2.91
N ALA A 292 -11.72 12.44 -3.28
CA ALA A 292 -10.81 13.22 -2.43
C ALA A 292 -11.31 14.65 -2.13
N ALA A 293 -12.17 15.19 -2.99
CA ALA A 293 -12.84 16.48 -2.79
C ALA A 293 -14.22 16.37 -2.06
N GLY A 294 -14.57 15.19 -1.54
CA GLY A 294 -15.85 14.93 -0.89
C GLY A 294 -17.05 14.91 -1.84
N ILE A 295 -16.82 14.68 -3.14
CA ILE A 295 -17.85 14.65 -4.17
C ILE A 295 -18.03 13.22 -4.69
N PRO A 296 -19.10 12.51 -4.31
CA PRO A 296 -19.37 11.19 -4.84
C PRO A 296 -19.83 11.30 -6.30
N VAL A 297 -19.33 10.44 -7.20
CA VAL A 297 -19.82 10.42 -8.61
C VAL A 297 -21.16 9.73 -8.75
N THR A 298 -21.57 8.93 -7.76
CA THR A 298 -22.90 8.30 -7.65
C THR A 298 -23.45 8.46 -6.24
N HIS A 299 -24.79 8.54 -6.10
CA HIS A 299 -25.45 8.60 -4.79
C HIS A 299 -26.82 7.96 -4.86
N ARG A 300 -27.13 7.05 -3.93
CA ARG A 300 -28.43 6.38 -3.86
C ARG A 300 -29.56 7.41 -3.70
N GLY A 301 -30.54 7.36 -4.59
CA GLY A 301 -31.67 8.27 -4.59
C GLY A 301 -31.44 9.65 -5.25
N VAL A 302 -30.19 9.95 -5.69
CA VAL A 302 -29.83 11.19 -6.39
C VAL A 302 -29.40 10.92 -7.82
N THR A 303 -28.38 10.04 -8.00
CA THR A 303 -27.91 9.65 -9.33
C THR A 303 -27.39 8.22 -9.32
N HIS A 304 -27.84 7.43 -10.30
CA HIS A 304 -27.49 6.02 -10.45
C HIS A 304 -26.54 5.77 -11.62
N GLU A 305 -26.14 6.83 -12.31
CA GLU A 305 -25.24 6.77 -13.45
C GLU A 305 -24.19 7.88 -13.38
N PHE A 306 -23.03 7.62 -13.92
CA PHE A 306 -22.06 8.66 -14.24
C PHE A 306 -21.35 8.34 -15.55
N VAL A 307 -20.96 9.37 -16.27
CA VAL A 307 -20.30 9.26 -17.57
C VAL A 307 -18.97 10.02 -17.51
N VAL A 308 -17.89 9.36 -17.88
CA VAL A 308 -16.56 9.96 -17.99
C VAL A 308 -16.30 10.33 -19.44
N VAL A 309 -15.92 11.58 -19.68
CA VAL A 309 -15.75 12.12 -21.04
C VAL A 309 -14.38 12.80 -21.17
N SER A 310 -13.71 12.56 -22.29
CA SER A 310 -12.52 13.29 -22.67
C SER A 310 -12.87 14.63 -23.31
N GLY A 311 -12.44 15.74 -22.71
CA GLY A 311 -12.50 17.08 -23.27
C GLY A 311 -11.27 17.47 -24.09
N HIS A 312 -10.50 16.48 -24.54
CA HIS A 312 -9.32 16.73 -25.36
C HIS A 312 -9.65 17.43 -26.69
N VAL A 313 -10.82 17.11 -27.25
CA VAL A 313 -11.36 17.70 -28.48
C VAL A 313 -12.60 18.53 -28.11
N ALA A 314 -12.72 19.71 -28.65
CA ALA A 314 -13.87 20.58 -28.42
C ALA A 314 -15.18 19.96 -28.97
N PRO A 315 -16.36 20.29 -28.39
CA PRO A 315 -17.63 19.67 -28.79
C PRO A 315 -17.95 19.82 -30.28
N ASP A 316 -17.63 20.95 -30.86
CA ASP A 316 -17.89 21.36 -32.25
C ASP A 316 -16.76 21.00 -33.22
N HIS A 317 -15.70 20.31 -32.76
CA HIS A 317 -14.60 19.88 -33.62
C HIS A 317 -15.02 18.64 -34.43
N PRO A 318 -14.64 18.57 -35.76
CA PRO A 318 -14.97 17.41 -36.58
C PRO A 318 -14.54 16.05 -36.02
N ASP A 319 -13.44 16.02 -35.29
CA ASP A 319 -12.94 14.80 -34.66
C ASP A 319 -13.63 14.48 -33.31
N SER A 320 -14.63 15.23 -32.91
CA SER A 320 -15.40 14.92 -31.69
C SER A 320 -16.29 13.72 -31.93
N LEU A 321 -16.01 12.62 -31.22
CA LEU A 321 -16.80 11.38 -31.24
C LEU A 321 -17.89 11.36 -30.17
N VAL A 322 -18.07 12.44 -29.42
CA VAL A 322 -18.99 12.52 -28.27
C VAL A 322 -20.32 13.13 -28.68
N ASP A 323 -21.42 12.45 -28.39
CA ASP A 323 -22.77 13.00 -28.56
C ASP A 323 -23.12 13.92 -27.36
N TRP A 324 -22.76 15.21 -27.50
CA TRP A 324 -22.99 16.22 -26.47
C TRP A 324 -24.47 16.48 -26.22
N ALA A 325 -25.31 16.36 -27.25
CA ALA A 325 -26.75 16.51 -27.11
C ALA A 325 -27.40 15.39 -26.30
N ALA A 326 -26.88 14.15 -26.43
CA ALA A 326 -27.30 13.06 -25.58
C ALA A 326 -26.80 13.25 -24.13
N LEU A 327 -25.54 13.66 -23.92
CA LEU A 327 -25.00 13.94 -22.59
C LEU A 327 -25.74 15.04 -21.85
N ALA A 328 -26.17 16.08 -22.56
CA ALA A 328 -26.95 17.17 -21.97
C ALA A 328 -28.27 16.69 -21.33
N ARG A 329 -28.90 15.67 -21.91
CA ARG A 329 -30.19 15.09 -21.44
C ARG A 329 -30.03 14.04 -20.33
N LEU A 330 -28.79 13.56 -20.06
CA LEU A 330 -28.57 12.63 -18.96
C LEU A 330 -28.83 13.31 -17.61
N ARG A 331 -29.41 12.58 -16.67
CA ARG A 331 -29.68 13.06 -15.31
C ARG A 331 -28.52 12.81 -14.35
N GLY A 332 -27.61 11.92 -14.72
CA GLY A 332 -26.47 11.50 -13.93
C GLY A 332 -25.34 12.52 -13.89
N THR A 333 -24.27 12.11 -13.25
CA THR A 333 -23.04 12.90 -13.11
C THR A 333 -22.19 12.79 -14.39
N LEU A 334 -21.75 13.93 -14.91
CA LEU A 334 -20.73 13.99 -15.96
C LEU A 334 -19.38 14.32 -15.32
N VAL A 335 -18.35 13.56 -15.67
CA VAL A 335 -16.97 13.81 -15.25
C VAL A 335 -16.14 14.09 -16.48
N LEU A 336 -15.70 15.33 -16.65
CA LEU A 336 -14.92 15.75 -17.81
C LEU A 336 -13.43 15.79 -17.44
N MET A 337 -12.65 15.05 -18.19
CA MET A 337 -11.19 15.09 -18.15
C MET A 337 -10.63 15.98 -19.25
N MET A 338 -9.49 16.65 -19.04
CA MET A 338 -8.82 17.49 -20.05
C MET A 338 -9.71 18.62 -20.60
N ALA A 339 -10.69 19.10 -19.80
CA ALA A 339 -11.72 20.03 -20.27
C ALA A 339 -11.53 21.49 -19.85
N VAL A 340 -10.69 21.76 -18.85
CA VAL A 340 -10.61 23.07 -18.16
C VAL A 340 -10.28 24.22 -19.09
N GLU A 341 -9.36 24.04 -20.04
CA GLU A 341 -8.96 25.11 -20.96
C GLU A 341 -10.06 25.54 -21.96
N ARG A 342 -11.06 24.67 -22.19
CA ARG A 342 -12.18 24.89 -23.11
C ARG A 342 -13.53 24.68 -22.41
N LEU A 343 -13.55 24.92 -21.11
CA LEU A 343 -14.74 24.64 -20.30
C LEU A 343 -15.96 25.46 -20.74
N ASP A 344 -15.75 26.66 -21.24
CA ASP A 344 -16.77 27.51 -21.85
C ASP A 344 -17.49 26.81 -23.02
N ARG A 345 -16.78 26.12 -23.89
CA ARG A 345 -17.36 25.40 -25.02
C ARG A 345 -18.13 24.16 -24.58
N PHE A 346 -17.65 23.44 -23.58
CA PHE A 346 -18.34 22.28 -23.04
C PHE A 346 -19.61 22.69 -22.27
N ALA A 347 -19.53 23.76 -21.48
CA ALA A 347 -20.70 24.30 -20.78
C ALA A 347 -21.76 24.78 -21.78
N ALA A 348 -21.38 25.53 -22.82
CA ALA A 348 -22.28 25.97 -23.88
C ALA A 348 -22.98 24.78 -24.56
N ALA A 349 -22.24 23.76 -24.98
CA ALA A 349 -22.81 22.57 -25.63
C ALA A 349 -23.81 21.81 -24.76
N LEU A 350 -23.59 21.77 -23.44
CA LEU A 350 -24.52 21.13 -22.49
C LEU A 350 -25.79 22.01 -22.29
N LEU A 351 -25.64 23.35 -22.20
CA LEU A 351 -26.72 24.28 -22.06
C LEU A 351 -27.62 24.29 -23.33
N ASP A 352 -26.99 24.36 -24.50
CA ASP A 352 -27.70 24.30 -25.81
C ASP A 352 -28.44 22.98 -26.01
N GLY A 353 -27.89 21.88 -25.44
CA GLY A 353 -28.53 20.58 -25.41
C GLY A 353 -29.65 20.43 -24.37
N GLY A 354 -29.94 21.48 -23.60
CA GLY A 354 -31.08 21.58 -22.68
C GLY A 354 -30.75 21.25 -21.22
N ARG A 355 -29.46 21.15 -20.83
CA ARG A 355 -29.10 21.00 -19.41
C ARG A 355 -29.31 22.34 -18.69
N ALA A 356 -29.92 22.31 -17.50
CA ALA A 356 -30.24 23.50 -16.73
C ALA A 356 -28.98 24.27 -16.30
N ALA A 357 -29.04 25.61 -16.39
CA ALA A 357 -27.91 26.49 -16.07
C ALA A 357 -27.52 26.44 -14.59
N ASP A 358 -28.48 26.17 -13.71
CA ASP A 358 -28.33 26.00 -12.27
C ASP A 358 -27.81 24.58 -11.87
N THR A 359 -27.54 23.70 -12.85
CA THR A 359 -26.95 22.38 -12.57
C THR A 359 -25.65 22.56 -11.80
N PRO A 360 -25.50 21.94 -10.60
CA PRO A 360 -24.25 22.03 -9.83
C PRO A 360 -23.03 21.53 -10.64
N ALA A 361 -21.93 22.26 -10.50
CA ALA A 361 -20.65 21.94 -11.12
C ALA A 361 -19.51 22.14 -10.12
N ALA A 362 -18.50 21.30 -10.20
CA ALA A 362 -17.27 21.44 -9.41
C ALA A 362 -16.06 21.24 -10.31
N VAL A 363 -15.00 22.00 -10.05
CA VAL A 363 -13.70 21.83 -10.73
C VAL A 363 -12.65 21.60 -9.65
N ILE A 364 -11.97 20.46 -9.74
CA ILE A 364 -10.95 20.05 -8.79
C ILE A 364 -9.59 20.06 -9.51
N GLN A 365 -8.76 21.05 -9.15
CA GLN A 365 -7.39 21.18 -9.63
C GLN A 365 -6.46 20.41 -8.70
N GLU A 366 -5.46 19.70 -9.27
CA GLU A 366 -4.41 18.99 -8.55
C GLU A 366 -4.96 18.07 -7.46
N GLY A 367 -6.04 17.36 -7.81
CA GLY A 367 -6.74 16.48 -6.87
C GLY A 367 -5.83 15.43 -6.27
N THR A 368 -6.03 15.14 -4.97
CA THR A 368 -5.24 14.26 -4.12
C THR A 368 -3.88 14.82 -3.69
N LEU A 369 -3.41 15.92 -4.28
CA LEU A 369 -2.18 16.59 -3.85
C LEU A 369 -2.44 17.59 -2.72
N ARG A 370 -1.38 17.97 -1.99
CA ARG A 370 -1.46 19.02 -0.94
C ARG A 370 -1.88 20.38 -1.48
N THR A 371 -1.72 20.59 -2.77
CA THR A 371 -2.08 21.81 -3.50
C THR A 371 -3.47 21.77 -4.09
N GLN A 372 -4.26 20.74 -3.77
CA GLN A 372 -5.63 20.57 -4.24
C GLN A 372 -6.46 21.82 -4.01
N ARG A 373 -7.17 22.28 -5.07
CA ARG A 373 -8.14 23.36 -5.01
C ARG A 373 -9.47 22.88 -5.55
N VAL A 374 -10.55 23.24 -4.87
CA VAL A 374 -11.92 22.88 -5.28
C VAL A 374 -12.70 24.17 -5.52
N LEU A 375 -13.20 24.33 -6.75
CA LEU A 375 -14.11 25.40 -7.11
C LEU A 375 -15.50 24.79 -7.30
N ARG A 376 -16.52 25.34 -6.63
CA ARG A 376 -17.92 24.96 -6.78
C ARG A 376 -18.69 26.10 -7.43
N ALA A 377 -19.54 25.79 -8.40
CA ALA A 377 -20.33 26.75 -9.17
C ALA A 377 -21.58 26.08 -9.75
N GLU A 378 -22.31 26.80 -10.56
CA GLU A 378 -23.33 26.26 -11.44
C GLU A 378 -22.82 26.16 -12.88
N LEU A 379 -23.40 25.27 -13.68
CA LEU A 379 -22.99 25.03 -15.07
C LEU A 379 -22.93 26.34 -15.89
N GLY A 380 -23.91 27.23 -15.70
CA GLY A 380 -24.00 28.50 -16.40
C GLY A 380 -22.89 29.50 -16.08
N THR A 381 -22.19 29.32 -14.93
CA THR A 381 -21.17 30.28 -14.46
C THR A 381 -19.79 29.65 -14.25
N VAL A 382 -19.68 28.33 -14.31
CA VAL A 382 -18.45 27.61 -13.96
C VAL A 382 -17.25 28.03 -14.80
N ALA A 383 -17.44 28.26 -16.09
CA ALA A 383 -16.34 28.62 -16.98
C ALA A 383 -15.75 30.02 -16.66
N GLU A 384 -16.62 31.00 -16.33
CA GLU A 384 -16.19 32.33 -15.90
C GLU A 384 -15.46 32.26 -14.56
N ARG A 385 -16.01 31.51 -13.62
CA ARG A 385 -15.42 31.29 -12.29
C ARG A 385 -14.03 30.67 -12.37
N VAL A 386 -13.87 29.65 -13.22
CA VAL A 386 -12.57 28.98 -13.47
C VAL A 386 -11.53 29.97 -13.98
N LYS A 387 -11.89 30.88 -14.90
CA LYS A 387 -11.00 31.91 -15.42
C LYS A 387 -10.66 32.94 -14.34
N ALA A 388 -11.66 33.42 -13.59
CA ALA A 388 -11.48 34.43 -12.55
C ALA A 388 -10.58 33.92 -11.39
N GLU A 389 -10.74 32.65 -11.00
CA GLU A 389 -9.96 32.06 -9.91
C GLU A 389 -8.65 31.43 -10.38
N GLY A 390 -8.35 31.47 -11.66
CA GLY A 390 -7.07 30.98 -12.23
C GLY A 390 -6.87 29.47 -12.07
N ILE A 391 -7.94 28.70 -12.12
CA ILE A 391 -7.87 27.22 -12.12
C ILE A 391 -7.20 26.74 -13.40
N ARG A 392 -6.26 25.79 -13.28
CA ARG A 392 -5.42 25.30 -14.38
C ARG A 392 -5.36 23.75 -14.41
N PRO A 393 -5.00 23.15 -15.54
CA PRO A 393 -4.66 21.72 -15.60
C PRO A 393 -3.44 21.37 -14.71
N PRO A 394 -3.39 20.16 -14.12
CA PRO A 394 -4.38 19.10 -14.25
C PRO A 394 -5.63 19.36 -13.39
N ALA A 395 -6.81 19.16 -13.97
CA ALA A 395 -8.06 19.31 -13.23
C ALA A 395 -9.16 18.41 -13.77
N ILE A 396 -10.08 18.02 -12.90
CA ILE A 396 -11.29 17.25 -13.20
C ILE A 396 -12.50 18.16 -13.03
N VAL A 397 -13.43 18.10 -13.98
CA VAL A 397 -14.71 18.81 -13.90
C VAL A 397 -15.84 17.82 -13.64
N VAL A 398 -16.64 18.07 -12.62
CA VAL A 398 -17.81 17.27 -12.25
C VAL A 398 -19.05 18.11 -12.44
N ILE A 399 -20.04 17.63 -13.19
CA ILE A 399 -21.29 18.31 -13.48
C ILE A 399 -22.47 17.41 -13.15
N GLY A 400 -23.35 17.84 -12.28
CA GLY A 400 -24.52 17.07 -11.88
C GLY A 400 -24.90 17.29 -10.42
N PRO A 401 -25.99 16.67 -9.95
CA PRO A 401 -26.52 16.93 -8.61
C PRO A 401 -25.49 16.67 -7.47
N THR A 402 -24.63 15.68 -7.62
CA THR A 402 -23.64 15.33 -6.60
C THR A 402 -22.50 16.35 -6.49
N ALA A 403 -22.24 17.15 -7.52
CA ALA A 403 -21.25 18.23 -7.46
C ALA A 403 -21.63 19.33 -6.46
N GLY A 404 -22.91 19.42 -6.11
CA GLY A 404 -23.42 20.35 -5.09
C GLY A 404 -23.29 19.86 -3.66
N PHE A 405 -22.85 18.62 -3.42
CA PHE A 405 -22.68 18.12 -2.06
C PHE A 405 -21.45 18.78 -1.39
N ASP A 406 -21.69 19.32 -0.20
CA ASP A 406 -20.67 19.99 0.60
C ASP A 406 -20.38 19.16 1.86
N SER A 407 -19.75 18.04 1.67
CA SER A 407 -19.21 17.22 2.75
C SER A 407 -17.71 17.08 2.55
N THR A 408 -16.98 18.13 2.91
CA THR A 408 -15.52 18.06 2.95
C THR A 408 -15.14 17.10 4.08
N PRO A 409 -14.44 16.01 3.80
CA PRO A 409 -13.86 15.16 4.86
C PRO A 409 -12.92 15.99 5.72
N ALA A 410 -13.00 15.83 7.04
CA ALA A 410 -12.16 16.53 8.01
C ALA A 410 -10.68 16.11 7.91
#